data_75f04197923ac666c2bec3c1442a3640
#
_entry.id   75f04197923ac666c2bec3c1442a3640
#
_cell.length_a   1.000
_cell.length_b   1.000
_cell.length_c   1.000
_cell.angle_alpha   90.00
_cell.angle_beta   90.00
_cell.angle_gamma   90.00
#
_symmetry.space_group_name_H-M   'P 1'
#
loop_
_entity.id
_entity.type
_entity.pdbx_description
1 polymer ?
#
loop_
_entity_poly.entity_id
_entity_poly.type
_entity_poly.pdbx_seq_one_letter_code
_entity_poly.pdbx_strand_id
1 'polypeptide(L)'
;LTDPSHIPSLCTPEGEFRPSRTYREAAKAGQDFVVLEEVIEEIEAQYRQFKALTGREPDYFEGHAVASANFFKGLEIVAQHHGLPYFAMGRPGEAVIFRHTRVYAYMPRDFKAYEADPFTGVQDAVAHAHEGACDLMVFHPGYIDAYLLDHSTMTTPRVREAAMLCRPEVRAWLEQQDIHLVTYNDLT
;
A
#
# COMPACT_ATOMS: atom_id res chain seq x y z
N LEU A 1 0.74 18.29 -2.53
CA LEU A 1 0.34 19.10 -3.73
C LEU A 1 -0.47 20.33 -3.32
N THR A 2 -1.16 20.24 -2.19
CA THR A 2 -1.88 21.36 -1.57
C THR A 2 -0.90 22.26 -0.83
N ASP A 3 -1.20 23.57 -0.69
CA ASP A 3 -0.43 24.48 0.14
C ASP A 3 -0.40 23.96 1.58
N PRO A 4 0.77 23.77 2.21
CA PRO A 4 0.88 23.26 3.57
C PRO A 4 0.08 24.04 4.62
N SER A 5 -0.18 25.31 4.39
CA SER A 5 -1.01 26.14 5.28
C SER A 5 -2.48 25.73 5.28
N HIS A 6 -2.96 25.05 4.23
CA HIS A 6 -4.32 24.52 4.14
C HIS A 6 -4.47 23.13 4.76
N ILE A 7 -3.36 22.40 4.93
CA ILE A 7 -3.34 21.02 5.42
C ILE A 7 -2.38 20.82 6.62
N PRO A 8 -2.42 21.69 7.65
CA PRO A 8 -1.45 21.67 8.75
C PRO A 8 -1.45 20.39 9.57
N SER A 9 -2.54 19.61 9.59
CA SER A 9 -2.54 18.31 10.27
C SER A 9 -1.68 17.28 9.54
N LEU A 10 -1.52 17.42 8.23
CA LEU A 10 -0.73 16.51 7.40
C LEU A 10 0.75 16.93 7.29
N CYS A 11 1.06 18.21 7.55
CA CYS A 11 2.39 18.77 7.34
C CYS A 11 3.11 19.11 8.64
N THR A 12 4.44 19.15 8.58
CA THR A 12 5.30 19.74 9.61
C THR A 12 5.28 21.26 9.50
N PRO A 13 5.80 22.02 10.49
CA PRO A 13 5.93 23.48 10.39
C PRO A 13 6.78 23.95 9.19
N GLU A 14 7.67 23.08 8.70
CA GLU A 14 8.53 23.32 7.54
C GLU A 14 7.82 23.09 6.20
N GLY A 15 6.56 22.60 6.23
CA GLY A 15 5.74 22.34 5.06
C GLY A 15 5.93 20.95 4.42
N GLU A 16 6.70 20.08 5.06
CA GLU A 16 6.88 18.69 4.61
C GLU A 16 5.79 17.78 5.17
N PHE A 17 5.39 16.75 4.42
CA PHE A 17 4.49 15.75 4.97
C PHE A 17 5.07 15.08 6.21
N ARG A 18 4.22 14.86 7.22
CA ARG A 18 4.63 14.14 8.43
C ARG A 18 5.04 12.71 8.08
N PRO A 19 6.13 12.20 8.66
CA PRO A 19 6.55 10.82 8.43
C PRO A 19 5.53 9.82 8.99
N SER A 20 5.39 8.67 8.34
CA SER A 20 4.44 7.61 8.73
C SER A 20 4.57 7.15 10.19
N ARG A 21 5.74 7.33 10.81
CA ARG A 21 5.97 7.07 12.23
C ARG A 21 5.08 7.93 13.13
N THR A 22 4.90 9.21 12.80
CA THR A 22 4.05 10.14 13.58
C THR A 22 2.61 9.63 13.69
N TYR A 23 2.05 9.18 12.56
CA TYR A 23 0.69 8.61 12.55
C TYR A 23 0.60 7.30 13.34
N ARG A 24 1.60 6.42 13.21
CA ARG A 24 1.63 5.16 13.97
C ARG A 24 1.74 5.36 15.48
N GLU A 25 2.52 6.34 15.91
CA GLU A 25 2.66 6.66 17.34
C GLU A 25 1.37 7.26 17.92
N ALA A 26 0.71 8.15 17.20
CA ALA A 26 -0.58 8.70 17.58
C ALA A 26 -1.66 7.59 17.68
N ALA A 27 -1.74 6.73 16.67
CA ALA A 27 -2.68 5.61 16.65
C ALA A 27 -2.46 4.64 17.82
N LYS A 28 -1.20 4.34 18.19
CA LYS A 28 -0.88 3.55 19.39
C LYS A 28 -1.34 4.22 20.68
N ALA A 29 -1.37 5.54 20.71
CA ALA A 29 -1.88 6.32 21.83
C ALA A 29 -3.42 6.51 21.79
N GLY A 30 -4.11 5.89 20.82
CA GLY A 30 -5.55 6.03 20.64
C GLY A 30 -5.96 7.42 20.12
N GLN A 31 -5.06 8.13 19.45
CA GLN A 31 -5.29 9.47 18.93
C GLN A 31 -5.28 9.47 17.40
N ASP A 32 -6.16 10.26 16.82
CA ASP A 32 -6.15 10.63 15.42
C ASP A 32 -6.18 12.16 15.31
N PHE A 33 -5.06 12.76 14.99
CA PHE A 33 -4.93 14.22 14.87
C PHE A 33 -5.21 14.73 13.46
N VAL A 34 -5.43 13.81 12.51
CA VAL A 34 -5.66 14.14 11.10
C VAL A 34 -7.04 14.75 10.91
N VAL A 35 -7.11 15.87 10.23
CA VAL A 35 -8.35 16.57 9.90
C VAL A 35 -8.89 16.04 8.57
N LEU A 36 -10.14 15.59 8.57
CA LEU A 36 -10.76 14.93 7.42
C LEU A 36 -10.82 15.84 6.18
N GLU A 37 -11.19 17.10 6.37
CA GLU A 37 -11.30 18.09 5.30
C GLU A 37 -9.95 18.35 4.62
N GLU A 38 -8.87 18.39 5.39
CA GLU A 38 -7.51 18.55 4.88
C GLU A 38 -7.07 17.33 4.06
N VAL A 39 -7.44 16.14 4.51
CA VAL A 39 -7.20 14.90 3.75
C VAL A 39 -7.93 14.93 2.41
N ILE A 40 -9.20 15.29 2.41
CA ILE A 40 -10.00 15.38 1.19
C ILE A 40 -9.38 16.38 0.21
N GLU A 41 -8.95 17.56 0.68
CA GLU A 41 -8.32 18.58 -0.15
C GLU A 41 -7.04 18.06 -0.80
N GLU A 42 -6.18 17.39 -0.04
CA GLU A 42 -4.92 16.85 -0.56
C GLU A 42 -5.15 15.68 -1.53
N ILE A 43 -6.06 14.76 -1.23
CA ILE A 43 -6.37 13.64 -2.13
C ILE A 43 -6.97 14.13 -3.45
N GLU A 44 -7.83 15.13 -3.41
CA GLU A 44 -8.36 15.79 -4.61
C GLU A 44 -7.24 16.46 -5.43
N ALA A 45 -6.26 17.07 -4.77
CA ALA A 45 -5.09 17.63 -5.44
C ALA A 45 -4.24 16.53 -6.10
N GLN A 46 -4.00 15.41 -5.41
CA GLN A 46 -3.28 14.26 -5.96
C GLN A 46 -4.02 13.63 -7.15
N TYR A 47 -5.32 13.48 -7.06
CA TYR A 47 -6.16 13.00 -8.17
C TYR A 47 -6.02 13.89 -9.41
N ARG A 48 -6.16 15.21 -9.25
CA ARG A 48 -5.97 16.16 -10.36
C ARG A 48 -4.57 16.07 -10.96
N GLN A 49 -3.55 15.95 -10.12
CA GLN A 49 -2.18 15.82 -10.57
C GLN A 49 -1.93 14.52 -11.32
N PHE A 50 -2.49 13.40 -10.84
CA PHE A 50 -2.42 12.12 -11.54
C PHE A 50 -2.97 12.24 -12.97
N LYS A 51 -4.15 12.83 -13.12
CA LYS A 51 -4.78 13.06 -14.44
C LYS A 51 -3.95 13.98 -15.33
N ALA A 52 -3.38 15.04 -14.77
CA ALA A 52 -2.53 15.96 -15.52
C ALA A 52 -1.25 15.28 -16.05
N LEU A 53 -0.65 14.37 -15.25
CA LEU A 53 0.56 13.65 -15.61
C LEU A 53 0.33 12.49 -16.57
N THR A 54 -0.77 11.76 -16.40
CA THR A 54 -1.02 10.50 -17.12
C THR A 54 -1.99 10.64 -18.29
N GLY A 55 -2.79 11.71 -18.33
CA GLY A 55 -3.85 11.91 -19.32
C GLY A 55 -5.06 10.99 -19.14
N ARG A 56 -5.16 10.24 -18.04
CA ARG A 56 -6.26 9.30 -17.76
C ARG A 56 -6.72 9.34 -16.31
N GLU A 57 -7.88 8.76 -16.03
CA GLU A 57 -8.36 8.50 -14.68
C GLU A 57 -7.49 7.45 -13.98
N PRO A 58 -7.30 7.51 -12.65
CA PRO A 58 -6.78 6.39 -11.89
C PRO A 58 -7.78 5.23 -11.92
N ASP A 59 -7.28 4.00 -11.81
CA ASP A 59 -8.13 2.81 -11.84
C ASP A 59 -8.81 2.54 -10.50
N TYR A 60 -8.23 3.04 -9.40
CA TYR A 60 -8.74 2.91 -8.03
C TYR A 60 -7.97 3.84 -7.08
N PHE A 61 -8.46 3.94 -5.85
CA PHE A 61 -7.76 4.60 -4.74
C PHE A 61 -7.34 3.58 -3.70
N GLU A 62 -6.15 3.76 -3.13
CA GLU A 62 -5.73 3.04 -1.92
C GLU A 62 -4.86 3.94 -1.04
N GLY A 63 -4.78 3.62 0.27
CA GLY A 63 -3.95 4.33 1.23
C GLY A 63 -2.64 3.61 1.52
N HIS A 64 -1.57 4.36 1.79
CA HIS A 64 -0.26 3.81 2.11
C HIS A 64 0.33 4.45 3.36
N ALA A 65 0.71 3.60 4.33
CA ALA A 65 1.54 3.94 5.50
C ALA A 65 1.03 5.06 6.43
N VAL A 66 -0.22 5.49 6.32
CA VAL A 66 -0.84 6.49 7.21
C VAL A 66 -1.84 5.81 8.15
N ALA A 67 -1.50 5.71 9.43
CA ALA A 67 -2.35 5.09 10.45
C ALA A 67 -3.35 6.12 11.02
N SER A 68 -4.38 6.49 10.24
CA SER A 68 -5.42 7.45 10.60
C SER A 68 -6.76 7.01 10.01
N ALA A 69 -7.79 6.97 10.84
CA ALA A 69 -9.16 6.67 10.39
C ALA A 69 -9.69 7.77 9.46
N ASN A 70 -9.39 9.04 9.75
CA ASN A 70 -9.78 10.16 8.93
C ASN A 70 -9.10 10.14 7.55
N PHE A 71 -7.84 9.68 7.48
CA PHE A 71 -7.15 9.50 6.20
C PHE A 71 -7.86 8.47 5.31
N PHE A 72 -8.18 7.29 5.84
CA PHE A 72 -8.89 6.27 5.08
C PHE A 72 -10.33 6.70 4.73
N LYS A 73 -10.99 7.44 5.63
CA LYS A 73 -12.32 7.99 5.34
C LYS A 73 -12.29 9.04 4.22
N GLY A 74 -11.26 9.88 4.17
CA GLY A 74 -11.04 10.85 3.09
C GLY A 74 -10.84 10.16 1.74
N LEU A 75 -10.03 9.09 1.69
CA LEU A 75 -9.85 8.27 0.48
C LEU A 75 -11.18 7.69 -0.03
N GLU A 76 -11.98 7.12 0.86
CA GLU A 76 -13.29 6.57 0.52
C GLU A 76 -14.22 7.64 -0.06
N ILE A 77 -14.29 8.82 0.58
CA ILE A 77 -15.13 9.94 0.14
C ILE A 77 -14.73 10.41 -1.26
N VAL A 78 -13.42 10.64 -1.49
CA VAL A 78 -12.94 11.12 -2.79
C VAL A 78 -13.13 10.07 -3.88
N ALA A 79 -12.86 8.79 -3.57
CA ALA A 79 -13.14 7.70 -4.51
C ALA A 79 -14.62 7.65 -4.91
N GLN A 80 -15.54 7.74 -3.94
CA GLN A 80 -16.99 7.78 -4.20
C GLN A 80 -17.40 9.01 -5.02
N HIS A 81 -16.81 10.18 -4.72
CA HIS A 81 -17.08 11.42 -5.46
C HIS A 81 -16.73 11.29 -6.95
N HIS A 82 -15.64 10.60 -7.27
CA HIS A 82 -15.21 10.37 -8.65
C HIS A 82 -15.77 9.08 -9.26
N GLY A 83 -16.58 8.31 -8.53
CA GLY A 83 -17.15 7.05 -9.02
C GLY A 83 -16.09 5.96 -9.25
N LEU A 84 -14.96 6.02 -8.52
CA LEU A 84 -13.83 5.11 -8.64
C LEU A 84 -13.80 4.11 -7.47
N PRO A 85 -13.29 2.89 -7.69
CA PRO A 85 -13.12 1.92 -6.62
C PRO A 85 -12.16 2.42 -5.55
N TYR A 86 -12.45 2.09 -4.29
CA TYR A 86 -11.54 2.26 -3.16
C TYR A 86 -11.13 0.90 -2.61
N PHE A 87 -9.83 0.65 -2.53
CA PHE A 87 -9.29 -0.53 -1.89
C PHE A 87 -8.92 -0.23 -0.44
N ALA A 88 -9.72 -0.76 0.49
CA ALA A 88 -9.42 -0.72 1.92
C ALA A 88 -8.51 -1.91 2.26
N MET A 89 -7.26 -1.65 2.65
CA MET A 89 -6.36 -2.73 3.10
C MET A 89 -6.96 -3.45 4.30
N GLY A 90 -7.19 -4.76 4.16
CA GLY A 90 -7.69 -5.61 5.25
C GLY A 90 -6.63 -5.88 6.32
N ARG A 91 -7.09 -6.31 7.50
CA ARG A 91 -6.19 -6.88 8.50
C ARG A 91 -5.74 -8.28 8.05
N PRO A 92 -4.56 -8.75 8.49
CA PRO A 92 -4.14 -10.12 8.20
C PRO A 92 -5.20 -11.14 8.59
N GLY A 93 -5.58 -12.01 7.64
CA GLY A 93 -6.61 -13.03 7.82
C GLY A 93 -8.06 -12.54 7.69
N GLU A 94 -8.31 -11.25 7.47
CA GLU A 94 -9.63 -10.69 7.20
C GLU A 94 -9.75 -10.35 5.71
N ALA A 95 -10.81 -10.84 5.05
CA ALA A 95 -11.10 -10.48 3.68
C ALA A 95 -11.68 -9.06 3.60
N VAL A 96 -11.24 -8.30 2.61
CA VAL A 96 -11.96 -7.12 2.14
C VAL A 96 -12.59 -7.42 0.79
N ILE A 97 -13.70 -6.74 0.48
CA ILE A 97 -14.30 -6.84 -0.83
C ILE A 97 -13.78 -5.67 -1.66
N PHE A 98 -13.09 -5.98 -2.75
CA PHE A 98 -12.72 -5.00 -3.76
C PHE A 98 -13.47 -5.32 -5.06
N ARG A 99 -14.31 -4.38 -5.50
CA ARG A 99 -15.34 -4.66 -6.51
C ARG A 99 -16.24 -5.80 -6.03
N HIS A 100 -16.15 -7.01 -6.60
CA HIS A 100 -16.88 -8.20 -6.15
C HIS A 100 -15.96 -9.33 -5.68
N THR A 101 -14.65 -9.10 -5.70
CA THR A 101 -13.63 -10.09 -5.32
C THR A 101 -13.26 -9.97 -3.86
N ARG A 102 -13.17 -11.11 -3.17
CA ARG A 102 -12.58 -11.18 -1.81
C ARG A 102 -11.07 -11.10 -1.93
N VAL A 103 -10.45 -10.16 -1.22
CA VAL A 103 -9.01 -9.97 -1.19
C VAL A 103 -8.50 -10.12 0.24
N TYR A 104 -7.51 -10.98 0.43
CA TYR A 104 -6.81 -11.18 1.70
C TYR A 104 -5.42 -10.58 1.63
N ALA A 105 -5.10 -9.67 2.53
CA ALA A 105 -3.75 -9.15 2.68
C ALA A 105 -2.87 -10.22 3.36
N TYR A 106 -1.83 -10.67 2.67
CA TYR A 106 -0.87 -11.61 3.21
C TYR A 106 0.20 -10.88 4.03
N MET A 107 0.56 -11.47 5.18
CA MET A 107 1.70 -11.06 5.99
C MET A 107 2.59 -12.28 6.25
N PRO A 108 3.92 -12.16 6.10
CA PRO A 108 4.84 -13.28 6.37
C PRO A 108 4.67 -13.81 7.80
N ARG A 109 4.53 -15.12 7.95
CA ARG A 109 4.43 -15.80 9.26
C ARG A 109 5.78 -15.91 9.93
N ASP A 110 6.85 -16.07 9.14
CA ASP A 110 8.24 -16.04 9.58
C ASP A 110 8.97 -14.85 8.95
N PHE A 111 8.96 -13.73 9.65
CA PHE A 111 9.64 -12.51 9.19
C PHE A 111 11.15 -12.69 9.03
N LYS A 112 11.78 -13.55 9.86
CA LYS A 112 13.23 -13.76 9.78
C LYS A 112 13.59 -14.53 8.52
N ALA A 113 12.82 -15.57 8.18
CA ALA A 113 12.99 -16.29 6.92
C ALA A 113 12.73 -15.37 5.72
N TYR A 114 11.66 -14.58 5.77
CA TYR A 114 11.31 -13.60 4.73
C TYR A 114 12.43 -12.56 4.53
N GLU A 115 12.97 -11.98 5.60
CA GLU A 115 14.08 -11.03 5.49
C GLU A 115 15.35 -11.66 4.90
N ALA A 116 15.58 -12.94 5.14
CA ALA A 116 16.72 -13.67 4.57
C ALA A 116 16.50 -13.98 3.08
N ASP A 117 15.32 -14.47 2.70
CA ASP A 117 14.89 -14.70 1.32
C ASP A 117 13.37 -14.47 1.19
N PRO A 118 12.95 -13.36 0.54
CA PRO A 118 11.53 -13.05 0.37
C PRO A 118 10.74 -14.11 -0.39
N PHE A 119 11.40 -15.01 -1.13
CA PHE A 119 10.72 -16.11 -1.81
C PHE A 119 10.05 -17.08 -0.83
N THR A 120 10.56 -17.24 0.38
CA THR A 120 9.91 -18.04 1.43
C THR A 120 8.52 -17.52 1.77
N GLY A 121 8.31 -16.20 1.73
CA GLY A 121 6.99 -15.59 1.91
C GLY A 121 6.04 -15.89 0.74
N VAL A 122 6.54 -15.88 -0.51
CA VAL A 122 5.74 -16.28 -1.68
C VAL A 122 5.31 -17.74 -1.56
N GLN A 123 6.22 -18.63 -1.16
CA GLN A 123 5.91 -20.05 -0.95
C GLN A 123 4.88 -20.26 0.17
N ASP A 124 5.01 -19.53 1.27
CA ASP A 124 4.05 -19.59 2.38
C ASP A 124 2.67 -19.04 1.97
N ALA A 125 2.60 -17.96 1.20
CA ALA A 125 1.34 -17.41 0.68
C ALA A 125 0.63 -18.45 -0.21
N VAL A 126 1.35 -19.07 -1.13
CA VAL A 126 0.79 -20.10 -2.02
C VAL A 126 0.32 -21.32 -1.25
N ALA A 127 1.09 -21.78 -0.25
CA ALA A 127 0.70 -22.92 0.59
C ALA A 127 -0.58 -22.67 1.41
N HIS A 128 -0.97 -21.42 1.58
CA HIS A 128 -2.14 -21.00 2.36
C HIS A 128 -3.11 -20.13 1.55
N ALA A 129 -3.06 -20.23 0.22
CA ALA A 129 -3.92 -19.47 -0.67
C ALA A 129 -5.41 -19.75 -0.42
N HIS A 130 -6.24 -18.72 -0.53
CA HIS A 130 -7.67 -18.80 -0.29
C HIS A 130 -8.40 -19.18 -1.58
N GLU A 131 -9.13 -20.27 -1.58
CA GLU A 131 -9.93 -20.70 -2.72
C GLU A 131 -11.03 -19.70 -3.06
N GLY A 132 -11.14 -19.35 -4.35
CA GLY A 132 -12.12 -18.40 -4.87
C GLY A 132 -11.96 -16.97 -4.33
N ALA A 133 -10.71 -16.58 -4.05
CA ALA A 133 -10.34 -15.24 -3.59
C ALA A 133 -9.00 -14.82 -4.20
N CYS A 134 -8.58 -13.59 -3.93
CA CYS A 134 -7.26 -13.08 -4.29
C CYS A 134 -6.43 -12.90 -3.02
N ASP A 135 -5.20 -13.40 -3.02
CA ASP A 135 -4.22 -13.13 -1.97
C ASP A 135 -3.28 -12.02 -2.42
N LEU A 136 -3.25 -10.93 -1.67
CA LEU A 136 -2.45 -9.74 -1.97
C LEU A 136 -1.14 -9.78 -1.17
N MET A 137 -0.02 -9.83 -1.87
CA MET A 137 1.31 -9.61 -1.29
C MET A 137 1.82 -8.21 -1.64
N VAL A 138 2.27 -7.47 -0.64
CA VAL A 138 2.85 -6.14 -0.85
C VAL A 138 4.37 -6.23 -0.75
N PHE A 139 5.06 -5.82 -1.81
CA PHE A 139 6.51 -5.71 -1.87
C PHE A 139 6.94 -4.24 -2.01
N HIS A 140 8.12 -3.93 -1.52
CA HIS A 140 8.72 -2.59 -1.61
C HIS A 140 10.07 -2.65 -2.34
N PRO A 141 10.14 -3.20 -3.55
CA PRO A 141 11.41 -3.39 -4.25
C PRO A 141 12.11 -2.06 -4.49
N GLY A 142 13.44 -2.06 -4.37
CA GLY A 142 14.23 -0.86 -4.61
C GLY A 142 15.71 -1.08 -4.41
N TYR A 143 16.50 -0.10 -4.84
CA TYR A 143 17.94 -0.07 -4.65
C TYR A 143 18.29 0.83 -3.46
N ILE A 144 19.47 0.61 -2.88
CA ILE A 144 19.98 1.39 -1.75
C ILE A 144 20.96 2.42 -2.28
N ASP A 145 20.71 3.68 -1.97
CA ASP A 145 21.64 4.79 -2.12
C ASP A 145 21.84 5.51 -0.76
N ALA A 146 22.67 6.53 -0.74
CA ALA A 146 22.95 7.29 0.48
C ALA A 146 21.68 7.97 1.01
N TYR A 147 20.84 8.52 0.12
CA TYR A 147 19.59 9.16 0.52
C TYR A 147 18.64 8.18 1.22
N LEU A 148 18.47 6.97 0.68
CA LEU A 148 17.61 5.96 1.29
C LEU A 148 18.12 5.53 2.68
N LEU A 149 19.44 5.41 2.83
CA LEU A 149 20.05 5.05 4.13
C LEU A 149 19.78 6.10 5.21
N ASP A 150 19.75 7.38 4.84
CA ASP A 150 19.54 8.48 5.77
C ASP A 150 18.05 8.69 6.10
N HIS A 151 17.12 8.26 5.22
CA HIS A 151 15.70 8.60 5.32
C HIS A 151 14.75 7.40 5.52
N SER A 152 15.24 6.16 5.45
CA SER A 152 14.41 4.96 5.59
C SER A 152 15.05 3.89 6.46
N THR A 153 14.27 3.26 7.30
CA THR A 153 14.66 2.05 8.03
C THR A 153 14.48 0.78 7.20
N MET A 154 13.68 0.82 6.14
CA MET A 154 13.46 -0.29 5.23
C MET A 154 14.51 -0.24 4.10
N THR A 155 15.62 -0.91 4.27
CA THR A 155 16.78 -0.87 3.36
C THR A 155 17.05 -2.24 2.71
N THR A 156 17.72 -3.14 3.41
CA THR A 156 18.08 -4.48 2.89
C THR A 156 16.88 -5.29 2.35
N PRO A 157 15.69 -5.32 2.99
CA PRO A 157 14.53 -6.02 2.43
C PRO A 157 14.19 -5.58 1.01
N ARG A 158 14.24 -4.27 0.71
CA ARG A 158 13.95 -3.73 -0.64
C ARG A 158 14.81 -4.34 -1.73
N VAL A 159 16.11 -4.48 -1.46
CA VAL A 159 17.07 -5.03 -2.43
C VAL A 159 16.82 -6.53 -2.64
N ARG A 160 16.53 -7.25 -1.57
CA ARG A 160 16.22 -8.69 -1.63
C ARG A 160 14.90 -8.96 -2.35
N GLU A 161 13.89 -8.15 -2.10
CA GLU A 161 12.62 -8.22 -2.82
C GLU A 161 12.81 -7.92 -4.31
N ALA A 162 13.56 -6.86 -4.66
CA ALA A 162 13.88 -6.55 -6.05
C ALA A 162 14.61 -7.70 -6.73
N ALA A 163 15.63 -8.28 -6.07
CA ALA A 163 16.36 -9.42 -6.58
C ALA A 163 15.46 -10.65 -6.74
N MET A 164 14.59 -10.95 -5.77
CA MET A 164 13.66 -12.08 -5.82
C MET A 164 12.67 -11.92 -6.96
N LEU A 165 12.04 -10.76 -7.09
CA LEU A 165 11.05 -10.48 -8.15
C LEU A 165 11.64 -10.55 -9.57
N CYS A 166 12.96 -10.34 -9.71
CA CYS A 166 13.67 -10.45 -10.99
C CYS A 166 14.16 -11.87 -11.29
N ARG A 167 14.01 -12.86 -10.40
CA ARG A 167 14.45 -14.24 -10.63
C ARG A 167 13.48 -15.00 -11.54
N PRO A 168 13.90 -15.48 -12.73
CA PRO A 168 13.02 -16.23 -13.63
C PRO A 168 12.42 -17.49 -12.99
N GLU A 169 13.18 -18.14 -12.10
CA GLU A 169 12.75 -19.34 -11.40
C GLU A 169 11.59 -19.11 -10.45
N VAL A 170 11.40 -17.90 -9.91
CA VAL A 170 10.25 -17.56 -9.06
C VAL A 170 8.97 -17.59 -9.90
N ARG A 171 9.00 -16.98 -11.09
CA ARG A 171 7.88 -16.99 -12.02
C ARG A 171 7.55 -18.41 -12.49
N ALA A 172 8.56 -19.15 -12.93
CA ALA A 172 8.38 -20.54 -13.36
C ALA A 172 7.81 -21.43 -12.24
N TRP A 173 8.22 -21.18 -10.99
CA TRP A 173 7.68 -21.91 -9.85
C TRP A 173 6.19 -21.57 -9.62
N LEU A 174 5.79 -20.31 -9.68
CA LEU A 174 4.37 -19.91 -9.56
C LEU A 174 3.50 -20.55 -10.65
N GLU A 175 3.98 -20.58 -11.89
CA GLU A 175 3.29 -21.23 -13.00
C GLU A 175 3.11 -22.76 -12.75
N GLN A 176 4.10 -23.41 -12.12
CA GLN A 176 4.01 -24.83 -11.72
C GLN A 176 3.01 -25.08 -10.59
N GLN A 177 2.72 -24.07 -9.77
CA GLN A 177 1.73 -24.15 -8.69
C GLN A 177 0.31 -23.81 -9.13
N ASP A 178 0.08 -23.58 -10.43
CA ASP A 178 -1.21 -23.13 -10.99
C ASP A 178 -1.70 -21.80 -10.37
N ILE A 179 -0.74 -20.91 -10.07
CA ILE A 179 -1.02 -19.58 -9.54
C ILE A 179 -1.07 -18.55 -10.67
N HIS A 180 -2.18 -17.84 -10.75
CA HIS A 180 -2.37 -16.74 -11.69
C HIS A 180 -2.05 -15.40 -11.02
N LEU A 181 -1.06 -14.68 -11.55
CA LEU A 181 -0.81 -13.31 -11.16
C LEU A 181 -1.84 -12.40 -11.85
N VAL A 182 -2.52 -11.60 -11.06
CA VAL A 182 -3.56 -10.68 -11.51
C VAL A 182 -3.24 -9.25 -11.09
N THR A 183 -3.80 -8.29 -11.79
CA THR A 183 -3.79 -6.87 -11.41
C THR A 183 -5.13 -6.50 -10.78
N TYR A 184 -5.22 -5.35 -10.13
CA TYR A 184 -6.49 -4.84 -9.60
C TYR A 184 -7.57 -4.68 -10.69
N ASN A 185 -7.18 -4.51 -11.95
CA ASN A 185 -8.12 -4.38 -13.08
C ASN A 185 -8.73 -5.72 -13.50
N ASP A 186 -8.09 -6.82 -13.15
CA ASP A 186 -8.59 -8.17 -13.42
C ASP A 186 -9.62 -8.64 -12.36
N LEU A 187 -9.69 -7.93 -11.21
CA LEU A 187 -10.63 -8.22 -10.15
C LEU A 187 -12.01 -7.67 -10.49
N THR A 188 -13.03 -8.50 -10.34
CA THR A 188 -14.43 -8.18 -10.68
C THR A 188 -15.27 -7.93 -9.43
#